data_0e08d10082722d3eb99f8550959da6d7
#
_entry.id   0e08d10082722d3eb99f8550959da6d7
#
_cell.length_a   1.000
_cell.length_b   1.000
_cell.length_c   1.000
_cell.angle_alpha   90.00
_cell.angle_beta   90.00
_cell.angle_gamma   90.00
#
_symmetry.space_group_name_H-M   'P 1'
#
loop_
_entity.id
_entity.type
_entity.pdbx_description
1 polymer ?
#
loop_
_entity_poly.entity_id
_entity_poly.type
_entity_poly.pdbx_seq_one_letter_code
_entity_poly.pdbx_strand_id
1 'polypeptide(L)'
;MSSAVCRLFHELGHIVIGLLCGFRFNSMRIGFVQIYKDEGKLRIAAKRLPESLAGATEMLPKNAENLHAKYLAVVCGGLAFSLLFLASAELVLDFYKSIPFAVYALVCTSLPYAFHLFFYNVLPFNDDNLDTDGAMLRGLIKKEPSYLTAVNILAIEAYLYQGLTPSEIDKDLYFGAPQLPEDDFNFILLTNYRLSYYIDAGDRENAAKACQRLESLLGYVPQYYKNDITADILYCKCCRRDTEGARALYPQLKLYLKGEGTLSAHRISAAYELYVNGDKSAALRELNAAEQKAENYYIKGLGKYERKLLGSIRDDIKTDFYYEPSRQ
;
A
#
# COMPACT_ATOMS: atom_id res chain seq x y z
N MET A 1 0.66 5.30 -27.08
CA MET A 1 0.05 6.58 -26.68
C MET A 1 -1.44 6.40 -26.38
N SER A 2 -2.24 5.88 -27.28
CA SER A 2 -3.70 5.68 -27.10
C SER A 2 -4.10 4.86 -25.85
N SER A 3 -3.43 3.72 -25.59
CA SER A 3 -3.66 2.91 -24.39
C SER A 3 -3.41 3.68 -23.09
N ALA A 4 -2.36 4.51 -23.05
CA ALA A 4 -2.05 5.32 -21.86
C ALA A 4 -3.11 6.41 -21.60
N VAL A 5 -3.66 7.00 -22.68
CA VAL A 5 -4.75 7.98 -22.56
C VAL A 5 -6.01 7.34 -21.99
N CYS A 6 -6.40 6.15 -22.49
CA CYS A 6 -7.59 5.45 -21.98
C CYS A 6 -7.43 5.07 -20.50
N ARG A 7 -6.27 4.55 -20.10
CA ARG A 7 -5.97 4.24 -18.70
C ARG A 7 -5.98 5.50 -17.83
N LEU A 8 -5.39 6.61 -18.32
CA LEU A 8 -5.43 7.88 -17.59
C LEU A 8 -6.86 8.32 -17.28
N PHE A 9 -7.76 8.28 -18.26
CA PHE A 9 -9.16 8.64 -18.03
C PHE A 9 -9.85 7.73 -17.04
N HIS A 10 -9.60 6.43 -17.11
CA HIS A 10 -10.12 5.46 -16.16
C HIS A 10 -9.64 5.76 -14.74
N GLU A 11 -8.33 5.91 -14.53
CA GLU A 11 -7.75 6.21 -13.22
C GLU A 11 -8.18 7.58 -12.67
N LEU A 12 -8.36 8.58 -13.55
CA LEU A 12 -8.93 9.87 -13.16
C LEU A 12 -10.36 9.73 -12.63
N GLY A 13 -11.13 8.75 -13.12
CA GLY A 13 -12.45 8.44 -12.59
C GLY A 13 -12.42 8.06 -11.12
N HIS A 14 -11.54 7.16 -10.73
CA HIS A 14 -11.32 6.79 -9.33
C HIS A 14 -10.90 7.99 -8.50
N ILE A 15 -9.99 8.83 -9.01
CA ILE A 15 -9.50 10.02 -8.30
C ILE A 15 -10.63 11.03 -8.09
N VAL A 16 -11.35 11.39 -9.13
CA VAL A 16 -12.42 12.41 -9.05
C VAL A 16 -13.52 11.97 -8.09
N ILE A 17 -14.04 10.76 -8.28
CA ILE A 17 -15.08 10.23 -7.40
C ILE A 17 -14.54 10.03 -5.97
N GLY A 18 -13.31 9.56 -5.83
CA GLY A 18 -12.65 9.41 -4.52
C GLY A 18 -12.55 10.75 -3.78
N LEU A 19 -12.11 11.82 -4.44
CA LEU A 19 -12.04 13.15 -3.84
C LEU A 19 -13.43 13.66 -3.40
N LEU A 20 -14.46 13.45 -4.22
CA LEU A 20 -15.85 13.81 -3.90
C LEU A 20 -16.39 12.98 -2.71
N CYS A 21 -16.00 11.72 -2.59
CA CYS A 21 -16.39 10.84 -1.49
C CYS A 21 -15.55 11.05 -0.21
N GLY A 22 -14.62 12.01 -0.21
CA GLY A 22 -13.82 12.33 0.97
C GLY A 22 -12.57 11.46 1.12
N PHE A 23 -12.08 10.86 0.06
CA PHE A 23 -10.76 10.24 0.02
C PHE A 23 -9.66 11.27 -0.29
N ARG A 24 -8.42 10.86 -0.12
CA ARG A 24 -7.21 11.61 -0.48
C ARG A 24 -6.46 10.80 -1.53
N PHE A 25 -5.94 11.49 -2.52
CA PHE A 25 -5.02 10.88 -3.47
C PHE A 25 -3.71 10.47 -2.77
N ASN A 26 -3.30 9.23 -2.95
CA ASN A 26 -2.02 8.70 -2.50
C ASN A 26 -1.09 8.42 -3.67
N SER A 27 -1.49 7.55 -4.59
CA SER A 27 -0.70 7.27 -5.78
C SER A 27 -1.57 6.94 -6.98
N MET A 28 -1.01 7.14 -8.19
CA MET A 28 -1.57 6.70 -9.46
C MET A 28 -0.45 6.18 -10.36
N ARG A 29 -0.74 5.13 -11.10
CA ARG A 29 0.17 4.55 -12.09
C ARG A 29 -0.46 4.48 -13.45
N ILE A 30 0.36 4.77 -14.46
CA ILE A 30 0.00 4.62 -15.86
C ILE A 30 1.22 4.04 -16.58
N GLY A 31 1.18 2.76 -16.89
CA GLY A 31 2.32 2.03 -17.44
C GLY A 31 3.52 2.07 -16.49
N PHE A 32 4.63 2.61 -16.96
CA PHE A 32 5.87 2.74 -16.18
C PHE A 32 5.97 4.04 -15.36
N VAL A 33 5.00 4.95 -15.49
CA VAL A 33 4.98 6.22 -14.76
C VAL A 33 4.13 6.07 -13.50
N GLN A 34 4.72 6.40 -12.36
CA GLN A 34 4.02 6.51 -11.08
C GLN A 34 4.04 7.95 -10.60
N ILE A 35 2.86 8.47 -10.25
CA ILE A 35 2.68 9.75 -9.55
C ILE A 35 2.24 9.39 -8.13
N TYR A 36 2.95 9.85 -7.13
CA TYR A 36 2.67 9.51 -5.74
C TYR A 36 2.94 10.67 -4.79
N LYS A 37 2.34 10.62 -3.61
CA LYS A 37 2.61 11.56 -2.54
C LYS A 37 3.78 11.08 -1.68
N ASP A 38 4.80 11.93 -1.57
CA ASP A 38 5.93 11.75 -0.67
C ASP A 38 6.05 12.99 0.21
N GLU A 39 5.98 12.84 1.51
CA GLU A 39 6.00 13.95 2.49
C GLU A 39 4.99 15.06 2.16
N GLY A 40 3.81 14.69 1.65
CA GLY A 40 2.76 15.62 1.25
C GLY A 40 2.97 16.31 -0.10
N LYS A 41 4.10 16.11 -0.78
CA LYS A 41 4.42 16.63 -2.10
C LYS A 41 4.21 15.58 -3.18
N LEU A 42 3.74 16.00 -4.35
CA LEU A 42 3.64 15.11 -5.50
C LEU A 42 5.04 14.82 -6.07
N ARG A 43 5.34 13.56 -6.27
CA ARG A 43 6.55 13.05 -6.91
C ARG A 43 6.17 12.23 -8.14
N ILE A 44 7.07 12.21 -9.12
CA ILE A 44 6.94 11.39 -10.32
C ILE A 44 8.15 10.48 -10.38
N ALA A 45 7.92 9.19 -10.54
CA ALA A 45 8.96 8.20 -10.71
C ALA A 45 8.66 7.30 -11.92
N ALA A 46 9.72 6.80 -12.55
CA ALA A 46 9.61 5.76 -13.56
C ALA A 46 10.01 4.43 -12.92
N LYS A 47 9.05 3.51 -12.78
CA LYS A 47 9.29 2.15 -12.27
C LYS A 47 8.83 1.14 -13.32
N ARG A 48 9.68 0.14 -13.64
CA ARG A 48 9.23 -1.04 -14.39
C ARG A 48 8.40 -1.91 -13.47
N LEU A 49 7.18 -2.20 -13.88
CA LEU A 49 6.19 -2.97 -13.12
C LEU A 49 5.62 -4.08 -14.00
N PRO A 50 5.06 -5.15 -13.40
CA PRO A 50 4.26 -6.13 -14.12
C PRO A 50 3.11 -5.45 -14.88
N GLU A 51 2.71 -6.03 -16.02
CA GLU A 51 1.62 -5.48 -16.86
C GLU A 51 0.28 -5.43 -16.13
N SER A 52 0.03 -6.34 -15.19
CA SER A 52 -1.14 -6.37 -14.31
C SER A 52 -1.33 -5.09 -13.47
N LEU A 53 -0.25 -4.31 -13.28
CA LEU A 53 -0.25 -3.04 -12.56
C LEU A 53 -0.10 -1.81 -13.47
N ALA A 54 -0.34 -1.97 -14.75
CA ALA A 54 -0.15 -0.90 -15.74
C ALA A 54 -1.14 0.28 -15.60
N GLY A 55 -2.25 0.10 -14.86
CA GLY A 55 -3.15 1.13 -14.37
C GLY A 55 -3.53 0.78 -12.94
N ALA A 56 -3.31 1.67 -11.99
CA ALA A 56 -3.73 1.52 -10.61
C ALA A 56 -3.78 2.87 -9.91
N THR A 57 -4.83 3.09 -9.15
CA THR A 57 -5.00 4.30 -8.33
C THR A 57 -5.22 3.91 -6.87
N GLU A 58 -4.46 4.50 -6.00
CA GLU A 58 -4.58 4.33 -4.55
C GLU A 58 -5.16 5.60 -3.93
N MET A 59 -6.31 5.44 -3.29
CA MET A 59 -7.02 6.50 -2.61
C MET A 59 -7.22 6.12 -1.15
N LEU A 60 -6.87 7.00 -0.24
CA LEU A 60 -6.95 6.79 1.21
C LEU A 60 -8.10 7.58 1.82
N PRO A 61 -8.99 6.96 2.61
CA PRO A 61 -10.14 7.65 3.17
C PRO A 61 -9.71 8.66 4.26
N LYS A 62 -10.41 9.79 4.34
CA LYS A 62 -10.19 10.80 5.40
C LYS A 62 -10.84 10.39 6.73
N ASN A 63 -11.91 9.60 6.67
CA ASN A 63 -12.64 9.08 7.82
C ASN A 63 -13.27 7.73 7.48
N ALA A 64 -13.68 7.00 8.51
CA ALA A 64 -14.29 5.68 8.39
C ALA A 64 -15.82 5.70 8.22
N GLU A 65 -16.47 6.88 8.18
CA GLU A 65 -17.93 7.02 8.08
C GLU A 65 -18.44 6.58 6.71
N ASN A 66 -19.44 5.69 6.70
CA ASN A 66 -20.06 5.13 5.48
C ASN A 66 -19.04 4.61 4.44
N LEU A 67 -17.93 4.09 4.94
CA LEU A 67 -16.77 3.76 4.10
C LEU A 67 -17.09 2.74 3.01
N HIS A 68 -17.94 1.75 3.32
CA HIS A 68 -18.38 0.74 2.34
C HIS A 68 -19.06 1.38 1.11
N ALA A 69 -20.03 2.29 1.33
CA ALA A 69 -20.74 2.96 0.24
C ALA A 69 -19.82 3.93 -0.53
N LYS A 70 -18.95 4.64 0.18
CA LYS A 70 -17.96 5.53 -0.45
C LYS A 70 -16.95 4.76 -1.29
N TYR A 71 -16.45 3.63 -0.79
CA TYR A 71 -15.51 2.79 -1.53
C TYR A 71 -16.15 2.19 -2.78
N LEU A 72 -17.39 1.70 -2.68
CA LEU A 72 -18.16 1.26 -3.84
C LEU A 72 -18.30 2.37 -4.89
N ALA A 73 -18.57 3.61 -4.49
CA ALA A 73 -18.62 4.73 -5.41
C ALA A 73 -17.27 5.02 -6.07
N VAL A 74 -16.16 4.93 -5.33
CA VAL A 74 -14.80 5.10 -5.87
C VAL A 74 -14.51 4.06 -6.95
N VAL A 75 -14.83 2.78 -6.69
CA VAL A 75 -14.65 1.70 -7.67
C VAL A 75 -15.50 1.92 -8.91
N CYS A 76 -16.75 2.40 -8.78
CA CYS A 76 -17.59 2.78 -9.92
C CYS A 76 -16.98 3.92 -10.75
N GLY A 77 -16.15 4.76 -10.16
CA GLY A 77 -15.58 5.95 -10.79
C GLY A 77 -14.79 5.65 -12.07
N GLY A 78 -13.93 4.66 -12.03
CA GLY A 78 -13.14 4.24 -13.19
C GLY A 78 -14.00 3.77 -14.36
N LEU A 79 -15.00 2.93 -14.07
CA LEU A 79 -15.95 2.44 -15.08
C LEU A 79 -16.80 3.56 -15.67
N ALA A 80 -17.30 4.48 -14.83
CA ALA A 80 -18.09 5.62 -15.28
C ALA A 80 -17.28 6.54 -16.21
N PHE A 81 -16.03 6.83 -15.88
CA PHE A 81 -15.16 7.67 -16.71
C PHE A 81 -14.74 6.97 -18.00
N SER A 82 -14.52 5.64 -17.98
CA SER A 82 -14.28 4.87 -19.19
C SER A 82 -15.48 4.92 -20.14
N LEU A 83 -16.70 4.78 -19.62
CA LEU A 83 -17.93 4.90 -20.42
C LEU A 83 -18.11 6.32 -20.95
N LEU A 84 -17.85 7.34 -20.12
CA LEU A 84 -17.91 8.74 -20.54
C LEU A 84 -16.88 9.03 -21.64
N PHE A 85 -15.68 8.47 -21.56
CA PHE A 85 -14.67 8.60 -22.60
C PHE A 85 -15.13 7.99 -23.92
N LEU A 86 -15.70 6.77 -23.89
CA LEU A 86 -16.26 6.12 -25.08
C LEU A 86 -17.36 6.97 -25.74
N ALA A 87 -18.34 7.42 -24.95
CA ALA A 87 -19.42 8.26 -25.46
C ALA A 87 -18.91 9.60 -26.04
N SER A 88 -17.93 10.23 -25.36
CA SER A 88 -17.31 11.48 -25.84
C SER A 88 -16.53 11.26 -27.13
N ALA A 89 -15.85 10.13 -27.27
CA ALA A 89 -15.07 9.80 -28.46
C ALA A 89 -15.98 9.61 -29.68
N GLU A 90 -17.14 8.94 -29.53
CA GLU A 90 -18.15 8.81 -30.59
C GLU A 90 -18.65 10.18 -31.03
N LEU A 91 -19.03 11.07 -30.08
CA LEU A 91 -19.45 12.44 -30.40
C LEU A 91 -18.36 13.22 -31.16
N VAL A 92 -17.11 13.08 -30.78
CA VAL A 92 -15.99 13.77 -31.48
C VAL A 92 -15.87 13.27 -32.91
N LEU A 93 -16.13 11.97 -33.19
CA LEU A 93 -16.08 11.43 -34.55
C LEU A 93 -17.14 12.01 -35.46
N ASP A 94 -18.33 12.38 -34.94
CA ASP A 94 -19.38 13.04 -35.72
C ASP A 94 -18.94 14.44 -36.24
N PHE A 95 -18.02 15.08 -35.51
CA PHE A 95 -17.45 16.38 -35.88
C PHE A 95 -16.13 16.28 -36.67
N TYR A 96 -15.85 15.17 -37.34
CA TYR A 96 -14.57 14.90 -37.99
C TYR A 96 -14.09 15.98 -38.97
N LYS A 97 -15.04 16.74 -39.61
CA LYS A 97 -14.71 17.83 -40.52
C LYS A 97 -14.19 19.08 -39.82
N SER A 98 -14.48 19.23 -38.53
CA SER A 98 -14.19 20.45 -37.76
C SER A 98 -13.03 20.30 -36.80
N ILE A 99 -12.46 19.09 -36.69
CA ILE A 99 -11.34 18.77 -35.76
C ILE A 99 -10.03 18.57 -36.53
N PRO A 100 -8.85 18.89 -35.93
CA PRO A 100 -7.56 18.59 -36.53
C PRO A 100 -7.37 17.10 -36.75
N PHE A 101 -6.76 16.72 -37.88
CA PHE A 101 -6.51 15.32 -38.23
C PHE A 101 -5.78 14.53 -37.10
N ALA A 102 -4.83 15.16 -36.41
CA ALA A 102 -4.12 14.53 -35.31
C ALA A 102 -5.06 14.12 -34.14
N VAL A 103 -6.06 14.95 -33.82
CA VAL A 103 -7.08 14.66 -32.80
C VAL A 103 -7.98 13.53 -33.28
N TYR A 104 -8.46 13.59 -34.51
CA TYR A 104 -9.25 12.53 -35.11
C TYR A 104 -8.52 11.18 -35.10
N ALA A 105 -7.27 11.14 -35.56
CA ALA A 105 -6.45 9.93 -35.58
C ALA A 105 -6.22 9.37 -34.16
N LEU A 106 -6.00 10.25 -33.16
CA LEU A 106 -5.83 9.84 -31.78
C LEU A 106 -7.13 9.22 -31.23
N VAL A 107 -8.29 9.81 -31.50
CA VAL A 107 -9.58 9.29 -31.08
C VAL A 107 -9.86 7.94 -31.73
N CYS A 108 -9.71 7.82 -33.06
CA CYS A 108 -9.91 6.57 -33.78
C CYS A 108 -9.02 5.43 -33.25
N THR A 109 -7.75 5.72 -32.98
CA THR A 109 -6.81 4.71 -32.45
C THR A 109 -7.03 4.39 -30.97
N SER A 110 -7.68 5.30 -30.22
CA SER A 110 -7.98 5.08 -28.81
C SER A 110 -9.25 4.26 -28.56
N LEU A 111 -10.23 4.32 -29.45
CA LEU A 111 -11.52 3.63 -29.30
C LEU A 111 -11.40 2.12 -29.05
N PRO A 112 -10.64 1.33 -29.83
CA PRO A 112 -10.49 -0.11 -29.57
C PRO A 112 -9.90 -0.39 -28.18
N TYR A 113 -8.93 0.44 -27.73
CA TYR A 113 -8.33 0.30 -26.40
C TYR A 113 -9.30 0.70 -25.30
N ALA A 114 -10.07 1.78 -25.48
CA ALA A 114 -11.07 2.20 -24.51
C ALA A 114 -12.18 1.16 -24.34
N PHE A 115 -12.63 0.57 -25.45
CA PHE A 115 -13.61 -0.51 -25.44
C PHE A 115 -13.07 -1.74 -24.72
N HIS A 116 -11.85 -2.17 -25.07
CA HIS A 116 -11.19 -3.30 -24.41
C HIS A 116 -11.04 -3.04 -22.90
N LEU A 117 -10.51 -1.87 -22.51
CA LEU A 117 -10.29 -1.51 -21.11
C LEU A 117 -11.59 -1.49 -20.31
N PHE A 118 -12.67 -0.92 -20.88
CA PHE A 118 -13.97 -0.88 -20.23
C PHE A 118 -14.53 -2.30 -20.00
N PHE A 119 -14.57 -3.15 -21.03
CA PHE A 119 -15.07 -4.51 -20.89
C PHE A 119 -14.20 -5.37 -19.99
N TYR A 120 -12.88 -5.22 -20.07
CA TYR A 120 -11.95 -5.91 -19.17
C TYR A 120 -12.26 -5.57 -17.70
N ASN A 121 -12.44 -4.29 -17.38
CA ASN A 121 -12.69 -3.87 -15.99
C ASN A 121 -14.13 -4.10 -15.52
N VAL A 122 -15.12 -4.18 -16.40
CA VAL A 122 -16.52 -4.53 -16.01
C VAL A 122 -16.66 -6.00 -15.67
N LEU A 123 -15.89 -6.88 -16.33
CA LEU A 123 -15.99 -8.32 -16.08
C LEU A 123 -15.36 -8.69 -14.73
N PRO A 124 -16.03 -9.51 -13.90
CA PRO A 124 -15.56 -9.85 -12.57
C PRO A 124 -14.58 -11.02 -12.60
N PHE A 125 -13.30 -10.74 -12.79
CA PHE A 125 -12.24 -11.72 -12.69
C PHE A 125 -11.01 -11.16 -11.95
N ASN A 126 -10.15 -12.08 -11.53
CA ASN A 126 -8.90 -11.81 -10.83
C ASN A 126 -7.74 -12.15 -11.77
N ASP A 127 -6.73 -11.29 -11.82
CA ASP A 127 -5.49 -11.48 -12.58
C ASP A 127 -4.30 -11.28 -11.64
N ASP A 128 -3.50 -12.33 -11.43
CA ASP A 128 -2.34 -12.34 -10.53
C ASP A 128 -2.66 -11.83 -9.09
N ASN A 129 -3.79 -12.25 -8.52
CA ASN A 129 -4.33 -11.80 -7.23
C ASN A 129 -4.71 -10.30 -7.19
N LEU A 130 -4.95 -9.70 -8.34
CA LEU A 130 -5.50 -8.36 -8.46
C LEU A 130 -6.88 -8.43 -9.10
N ASP A 131 -7.84 -7.81 -8.43
CA ASP A 131 -9.23 -7.78 -8.87
C ASP A 131 -9.46 -6.68 -9.90
N THR A 132 -10.29 -6.98 -10.92
CA THR A 132 -10.88 -5.95 -11.77
C THR A 132 -11.90 -5.14 -10.98
N ASP A 133 -12.23 -3.92 -11.43
CA ASP A 133 -13.31 -3.11 -10.83
C ASP A 133 -14.64 -3.88 -10.75
N GLY A 134 -14.96 -4.68 -11.77
CA GLY A 134 -16.14 -5.51 -11.79
C GLY A 134 -16.14 -6.59 -10.70
N ALA A 135 -14.99 -7.20 -10.43
CA ALA A 135 -14.84 -8.15 -9.32
C ALA A 135 -15.01 -7.43 -7.97
N MET A 136 -14.36 -6.28 -7.79
CA MET A 136 -14.49 -5.46 -6.59
C MET A 136 -15.95 -5.01 -6.37
N LEU A 137 -16.61 -4.48 -7.39
CA LEU A 137 -18.03 -4.08 -7.31
C LEU A 137 -18.93 -5.23 -6.91
N ARG A 138 -18.78 -6.39 -7.58
CA ARG A 138 -19.56 -7.58 -7.26
C ARG A 138 -19.36 -7.99 -5.80
N GLY A 139 -18.11 -8.06 -5.35
CA GLY A 139 -17.78 -8.47 -3.99
C GLY A 139 -18.29 -7.49 -2.94
N LEU A 140 -18.16 -6.18 -3.19
CA LEU A 140 -18.71 -5.13 -2.31
C LEU A 140 -20.23 -5.18 -2.24
N ILE A 141 -20.94 -5.31 -3.38
CA ILE A 141 -22.41 -5.40 -3.42
C ILE A 141 -22.90 -6.66 -2.69
N LYS A 142 -22.24 -7.79 -2.89
CA LYS A 142 -22.58 -9.06 -2.22
C LYS A 142 -22.09 -9.12 -0.78
N LYS A 143 -21.31 -8.15 -0.33
CA LYS A 143 -20.67 -8.15 0.99
C LYS A 143 -19.85 -9.42 1.24
N GLU A 144 -19.09 -9.84 0.23
CA GLU A 144 -18.24 -11.01 0.34
C GLU A 144 -17.14 -10.76 1.42
N PRO A 145 -16.76 -11.78 2.20
CA PRO A 145 -15.87 -11.63 3.35
C PRO A 145 -14.55 -10.90 3.07
N SER A 146 -13.91 -11.16 1.92
CA SER A 146 -12.66 -10.53 1.53
C SER A 146 -12.81 -9.01 1.37
N TYR A 147 -13.89 -8.55 0.72
CA TYR A 147 -14.14 -7.12 0.51
C TYR A 147 -14.62 -6.40 1.77
N LEU A 148 -15.31 -7.09 2.70
CA LEU A 148 -15.57 -6.53 4.03
C LEU A 148 -14.27 -6.33 4.81
N THR A 149 -13.35 -7.27 4.68
CA THR A 149 -12.00 -7.14 5.27
C THR A 149 -11.23 -5.98 4.64
N ALA A 150 -11.29 -5.80 3.32
CA ALA A 150 -10.71 -4.63 2.65
C ALA A 150 -11.28 -3.30 3.18
N VAL A 151 -12.58 -3.22 3.43
CA VAL A 151 -13.21 -2.04 4.05
C VAL A 151 -12.69 -1.80 5.47
N ASN A 152 -12.48 -2.85 6.27
CA ASN A 152 -11.87 -2.73 7.60
C ASN A 152 -10.44 -2.20 7.51
N ILE A 153 -9.63 -2.67 6.55
CA ILE A 153 -8.27 -2.17 6.31
C ILE A 153 -8.31 -0.68 5.96
N LEU A 154 -9.19 -0.27 5.05
CA LEU A 154 -9.37 1.15 4.72
C LEU A 154 -9.81 1.98 5.94
N ALA A 155 -10.62 1.42 6.84
CA ALA A 155 -10.99 2.10 8.09
C ALA A 155 -9.78 2.26 9.02
N ILE A 156 -8.94 1.24 9.16
CA ILE A 156 -7.67 1.33 9.91
C ILE A 156 -6.81 2.46 9.34
N GLU A 157 -6.63 2.51 8.03
CA GLU A 157 -5.86 3.57 7.36
C GLU A 157 -6.45 4.96 7.61
N ALA A 158 -7.80 5.09 7.58
CA ALA A 158 -8.46 6.36 7.91
C ALA A 158 -8.13 6.84 9.32
N TYR A 159 -8.15 5.94 10.30
CA TYR A 159 -7.81 6.27 11.69
C TYR A 159 -6.32 6.59 11.87
N LEU A 160 -5.43 5.87 11.19
CA LEU A 160 -4.00 6.23 11.14
C LEU A 160 -3.80 7.65 10.58
N TYR A 161 -4.54 8.02 9.53
CA TYR A 161 -4.53 9.39 9.00
C TYR A 161 -5.02 10.42 10.00
N GLN A 162 -6.05 10.10 10.79
CA GLN A 162 -6.59 10.97 11.83
C GLN A 162 -5.62 11.15 13.00
N GLY A 163 -4.64 10.28 13.11
CA GLY A 163 -3.56 10.39 14.08
C GLY A 163 -3.61 9.39 15.23
N LEU A 164 -4.47 8.35 15.15
CA LEU A 164 -4.43 7.21 16.06
C LEU A 164 -3.27 6.29 15.65
N THR A 165 -2.55 5.77 16.65
CA THR A 165 -1.55 4.72 16.42
C THR A 165 -2.24 3.35 16.23
N PRO A 166 -1.56 2.32 15.71
CA PRO A 166 -2.19 1.02 15.49
C PRO A 166 -2.92 0.46 16.72
N SER A 167 -2.39 0.58 17.92
CA SER A 167 -3.01 0.06 19.14
C SER A 167 -4.13 0.93 19.71
N GLU A 168 -4.24 2.19 19.29
CA GLU A 168 -5.32 3.12 19.68
C GLU A 168 -6.59 2.93 18.82
N ILE A 169 -6.48 2.25 17.69
CA ILE A 169 -7.59 1.94 16.80
C ILE A 169 -8.40 0.78 17.36
N ASP A 170 -9.74 0.83 17.17
CA ASP A 170 -10.63 -0.22 17.62
C ASP A 170 -10.17 -1.60 17.13
N LYS A 171 -9.91 -2.49 18.10
CA LYS A 171 -9.42 -3.84 17.82
C LYS A 171 -10.40 -4.68 17.00
N ASP A 172 -11.69 -4.38 16.99
CA ASP A 172 -12.68 -5.11 16.21
C ASP A 172 -12.43 -4.97 14.70
N LEU A 173 -11.80 -3.89 14.26
CA LEU A 173 -11.38 -3.75 12.86
C LEU A 173 -10.28 -4.75 12.48
N TYR A 174 -9.43 -5.12 13.43
CA TYR A 174 -8.36 -6.09 13.23
C TYR A 174 -8.83 -7.55 13.42
N PHE A 175 -9.66 -7.81 14.44
CA PHE A 175 -9.94 -9.17 14.92
C PHE A 175 -11.39 -9.60 14.73
N GLY A 176 -12.32 -8.65 14.51
CA GLY A 176 -13.72 -8.94 14.21
C GLY A 176 -14.01 -9.22 12.72
N ALA A 177 -12.98 -9.17 11.85
CA ALA A 177 -13.14 -9.50 10.45
C ALA A 177 -13.50 -11.00 10.26
N PRO A 178 -14.29 -11.33 9.22
CA PRO A 178 -14.59 -12.72 8.91
C PRO A 178 -13.33 -13.53 8.61
N GLN A 179 -13.38 -14.84 8.88
CA GLN A 179 -12.29 -15.73 8.51
C GLN A 179 -12.17 -15.83 6.99
N LEU A 180 -10.96 -15.61 6.48
CA LEU A 180 -10.64 -15.73 5.05
C LEU A 180 -9.70 -16.91 4.79
N PRO A 181 -9.63 -17.42 3.55
CA PRO A 181 -8.57 -18.30 3.12
C PRO A 181 -7.18 -17.65 3.31
N GLU A 182 -6.17 -18.47 3.51
CA GLU A 182 -4.82 -17.98 3.81
C GLU A 182 -4.09 -17.38 2.60
N ASP A 183 -4.50 -17.76 1.40
CA ASP A 183 -4.03 -17.23 0.13
C ASP A 183 -4.77 -15.96 -0.32
N ASP A 184 -5.81 -15.55 0.43
CA ASP A 184 -6.46 -14.26 0.21
C ASP A 184 -5.55 -13.10 0.62
N PHE A 185 -5.29 -12.18 -0.31
CA PHE A 185 -4.37 -11.08 -0.05
C PHE A 185 -4.87 -10.14 1.07
N ASN A 186 -6.18 -9.92 1.22
CA ASN A 186 -6.73 -9.12 2.32
C ASN A 186 -6.52 -9.78 3.68
N PHE A 187 -6.50 -11.15 3.75
CA PHE A 187 -6.09 -11.85 4.96
C PHE A 187 -4.63 -11.57 5.32
N ILE A 188 -3.75 -11.63 4.34
CA ILE A 188 -2.31 -11.39 4.54
C ILE A 188 -2.08 -9.93 4.97
N LEU A 189 -2.72 -8.99 4.27
CA LEU A 189 -2.59 -7.56 4.56
C LEU A 189 -3.13 -7.22 5.96
N LEU A 190 -4.30 -7.74 6.34
CA LEU A 190 -4.83 -7.56 7.70
C LEU A 190 -3.92 -8.20 8.76
N THR A 191 -3.27 -9.33 8.45
CA THR A 191 -2.29 -9.94 9.35
C THR A 191 -1.07 -9.05 9.54
N ASN A 192 -0.64 -8.31 8.52
CA ASN A 192 0.43 -7.31 8.64
C ASN A 192 0.00 -6.12 9.51
N TYR A 193 -1.24 -5.64 9.38
CA TYR A 193 -1.80 -4.62 10.28
C TYR A 193 -1.91 -5.13 11.73
N ARG A 194 -2.28 -6.39 11.95
CA ARG A 194 -2.26 -7.03 13.28
C ARG A 194 -0.85 -7.09 13.87
N LEU A 195 0.18 -7.36 13.06
CA LEU A 195 1.57 -7.29 13.51
C LEU A 195 1.91 -5.88 14.02
N SER A 196 1.56 -4.84 13.28
CA SER A 196 1.76 -3.46 13.70
C SER A 196 0.98 -3.11 14.98
N TYR A 197 -0.26 -3.59 15.12
CA TYR A 197 -1.06 -3.46 16.34
C TYR A 197 -0.35 -4.08 17.54
N TYR A 198 0.12 -5.32 17.44
CA TYR A 198 0.79 -6.01 18.55
C TYR A 198 2.13 -5.35 18.92
N ILE A 199 2.90 -4.91 17.93
CA ILE A 199 4.15 -4.18 18.17
C ILE A 199 3.86 -2.87 18.92
N ASP A 200 2.86 -2.11 18.50
CA ASP A 200 2.48 -0.86 19.13
C ASP A 200 1.91 -1.05 20.55
N ALA A 201 1.14 -2.11 20.77
CA ALA A 201 0.61 -2.50 22.07
C ALA A 201 1.68 -3.07 23.01
N GLY A 202 2.88 -3.38 22.52
CA GLY A 202 3.94 -4.03 23.30
C GLY A 202 3.72 -5.54 23.53
N ASP A 203 2.78 -6.14 22.82
CA ASP A 203 2.47 -7.58 22.91
C ASP A 203 3.46 -8.41 22.08
N ARG A 204 4.62 -8.69 22.68
CA ARG A 204 5.72 -9.37 22.03
C ARG A 204 5.38 -10.79 21.58
N GLU A 205 4.55 -11.51 22.35
CA GLU A 205 4.18 -12.89 22.05
C GLU A 205 3.31 -12.96 20.79
N ASN A 206 2.24 -12.18 20.74
CA ASN A 206 1.35 -12.17 19.57
C ASN A 206 2.00 -11.51 18.35
N ALA A 207 2.88 -10.51 18.53
CA ALA A 207 3.71 -9.99 17.44
C ALA A 207 4.61 -11.08 16.84
N ALA A 208 5.21 -11.95 17.69
CA ALA A 208 6.00 -13.08 17.22
C ALA A 208 5.19 -14.09 16.40
N LYS A 209 3.98 -14.44 16.88
CA LYS A 209 3.06 -15.34 16.16
C LYS A 209 2.61 -14.74 14.82
N ALA A 210 2.25 -13.46 14.80
CA ALA A 210 1.86 -12.75 13.57
C ALA A 210 3.01 -12.68 12.57
N CYS A 211 4.24 -12.39 13.02
CA CYS A 211 5.44 -12.38 12.19
C CYS A 211 5.71 -13.75 11.56
N GLN A 212 5.69 -14.83 12.35
CA GLN A 212 5.88 -16.19 11.86
C GLN A 212 4.77 -16.58 10.85
N ARG A 213 3.54 -16.14 11.12
CA ARG A 213 2.42 -16.37 10.20
C ARG A 213 2.65 -15.67 8.86
N LEU A 214 3.01 -14.39 8.86
CA LEU A 214 3.33 -13.64 7.64
C LEU A 214 4.47 -14.30 6.85
N GLU A 215 5.51 -14.76 7.54
CA GLU A 215 6.63 -15.45 6.89
C GLU A 215 6.16 -16.71 6.15
N SER A 216 5.26 -17.51 6.74
CA SER A 216 4.70 -18.70 6.08
C SER A 216 3.80 -18.37 4.87
N LEU A 217 3.29 -17.14 4.78
CA LEU A 217 2.38 -16.68 3.74
C LEU A 217 3.08 -15.92 2.60
N LEU A 218 4.40 -15.67 2.68
CA LEU A 218 5.14 -14.90 1.66
C LEU A 218 5.03 -15.47 0.23
N GLY A 219 4.71 -16.77 0.09
CA GLY A 219 4.45 -17.39 -1.20
C GLY A 219 3.20 -16.90 -1.91
N TYR A 220 2.20 -16.43 -1.16
CA TYR A 220 0.92 -15.92 -1.67
C TYR A 220 0.90 -14.39 -1.84
N VAL A 221 1.93 -13.70 -1.35
CA VAL A 221 2.00 -12.23 -1.46
C VAL A 221 2.28 -11.82 -2.91
N PRO A 222 1.47 -10.95 -3.51
CA PRO A 222 1.77 -10.39 -4.82
C PRO A 222 3.15 -9.73 -4.84
N GLN A 223 3.90 -9.93 -5.92
CA GLN A 223 5.30 -9.48 -6.03
C GLN A 223 5.49 -8.00 -5.68
N TYR A 224 4.48 -7.19 -5.96
CA TYR A 224 4.51 -5.76 -5.70
C TYR A 224 4.60 -5.42 -4.21
N TYR A 225 3.88 -6.15 -3.35
CA TYR A 225 3.83 -5.91 -1.89
C TYR A 225 4.85 -6.74 -1.11
N LYS A 226 5.55 -7.64 -1.80
CA LYS A 226 6.41 -8.64 -1.15
C LYS A 226 7.54 -8.02 -0.34
N ASN A 227 8.18 -6.97 -0.87
CA ASN A 227 9.26 -6.28 -0.18
C ASN A 227 8.78 -5.55 1.07
N ASP A 228 7.61 -4.90 1.02
CA ASP A 228 7.05 -4.18 2.17
C ASP A 228 6.78 -5.14 3.33
N ILE A 229 6.05 -6.24 3.07
CA ILE A 229 5.73 -7.25 4.10
C ILE A 229 7.01 -7.94 4.61
N THR A 230 7.95 -8.26 3.72
CA THR A 230 9.22 -8.88 4.13
C THR A 230 10.06 -7.93 4.99
N ALA A 231 10.00 -6.62 4.74
CA ALA A 231 10.68 -5.61 5.55
C ALA A 231 10.11 -5.51 6.97
N ASP A 232 8.78 -5.60 7.13
CA ASP A 232 8.15 -5.66 8.46
C ASP A 232 8.51 -6.96 9.21
N ILE A 233 8.58 -8.10 8.52
CA ILE A 233 9.09 -9.37 9.08
C ILE A 233 10.55 -9.21 9.53
N LEU A 234 11.40 -8.60 8.72
CA LEU A 234 12.80 -8.33 9.06
C LEU A 234 12.90 -7.48 10.33
N TYR A 235 12.11 -6.42 10.44
CA TYR A 235 12.06 -5.59 11.65
C TYR A 235 11.69 -6.40 12.90
N CYS A 236 10.65 -7.22 12.80
CA CYS A 236 10.20 -8.07 13.89
C CYS A 236 11.30 -9.07 14.33
N LYS A 237 11.99 -9.70 13.36
CA LYS A 237 13.14 -10.60 13.64
C LYS A 237 14.28 -9.86 14.35
N CYS A 238 14.62 -8.65 13.89
CA CYS A 238 15.64 -7.81 14.55
C CYS A 238 15.27 -7.52 16.01
N CYS A 239 14.04 -7.08 16.28
CA CYS A 239 13.58 -6.78 17.64
C CYS A 239 13.55 -8.01 18.56
N ARG A 240 13.32 -9.21 18.00
CA ARG A 240 13.34 -10.47 18.72
C ARG A 240 14.74 -11.09 18.88
N ARG A 241 15.78 -10.46 18.33
CA ARG A 241 17.14 -11.00 18.30
C ARG A 241 17.29 -12.32 17.52
N ASP A 242 16.38 -12.59 16.59
CA ASP A 242 16.54 -13.67 15.60
C ASP A 242 17.56 -13.24 14.53
N THR A 243 18.84 -13.28 14.92
CA THR A 243 19.93 -12.78 14.09
C THR A 243 20.14 -13.62 12.83
N GLU A 244 19.93 -14.93 12.90
CA GLU A 244 20.06 -15.83 11.76
C GLU A 244 18.95 -15.58 10.74
N GLY A 245 17.69 -15.56 11.18
CA GLY A 245 16.56 -15.24 10.32
C GLY A 245 16.64 -13.85 9.70
N ALA A 246 17.09 -12.84 10.46
CA ALA A 246 17.29 -11.50 9.97
C ALA A 246 18.40 -11.43 8.90
N ARG A 247 19.54 -12.11 9.12
CA ARG A 247 20.65 -12.21 8.14
C ARG A 247 20.24 -12.92 6.86
N ALA A 248 19.36 -13.92 6.93
CA ALA A 248 18.84 -14.61 5.76
C ALA A 248 17.95 -13.72 4.88
N LEU A 249 17.15 -12.82 5.49
CA LEU A 249 16.24 -11.93 4.79
C LEU A 249 16.90 -10.66 4.24
N TYR A 250 17.85 -10.09 4.97
CA TYR A 250 18.42 -8.77 4.67
C TYR A 250 19.01 -8.62 3.26
N PRO A 251 19.76 -9.60 2.68
CA PRO A 251 20.36 -9.45 1.36
C PRO A 251 19.36 -9.12 0.25
N GLN A 252 18.18 -9.71 0.27
CA GLN A 252 17.12 -9.47 -0.72
C GLN A 252 16.45 -8.10 -0.55
N LEU A 253 16.47 -7.53 0.68
CA LEU A 253 15.87 -6.23 1.00
C LEU A 253 16.86 -5.06 0.94
N LYS A 254 18.17 -5.32 0.90
CA LYS A 254 19.21 -4.27 1.00
C LYS A 254 19.06 -3.17 -0.04
N LEU A 255 18.79 -3.52 -1.30
CA LEU A 255 18.59 -2.54 -2.37
C LEU A 255 17.27 -1.80 -2.22
N TYR A 256 16.22 -2.51 -1.81
CA TYR A 256 14.90 -1.94 -1.55
C TYR A 256 14.98 -0.90 -0.42
N LEU A 257 15.49 -1.25 0.76
CA LEU A 257 15.62 -0.34 1.91
C LEU A 257 16.45 0.91 1.59
N LYS A 258 17.55 0.76 0.82
CA LYS A 258 18.36 1.91 0.37
C LYS A 258 17.65 2.77 -0.66
N GLY A 259 16.89 2.15 -1.57
CA GLY A 259 16.21 2.86 -2.66
C GLY A 259 14.98 3.61 -2.22
N GLU A 260 14.21 3.06 -1.29
CA GLU A 260 12.99 3.71 -0.78
C GLU A 260 13.30 4.94 0.08
N GLY A 261 14.32 4.88 0.94
CA GLY A 261 14.69 6.00 1.83
C GLY A 261 13.50 6.51 2.67
N THR A 262 12.50 5.65 2.90
CA THR A 262 11.32 5.99 3.70
C THR A 262 11.64 5.98 5.18
N LEU A 263 10.74 6.55 5.99
CA LEU A 263 10.85 6.54 7.44
C LEU A 263 11.00 5.11 8.00
N SER A 264 10.15 4.18 7.55
CA SER A 264 10.21 2.76 7.95
C SER A 264 11.49 2.06 7.47
N ALA A 265 11.98 2.36 6.26
CA ALA A 265 13.22 1.78 5.75
C ALA A 265 14.42 2.16 6.63
N HIS A 266 14.52 3.43 7.05
CA HIS A 266 15.56 3.87 7.98
C HIS A 266 15.42 3.21 9.36
N ARG A 267 14.19 3.09 9.91
CA ARG A 267 13.94 2.38 11.16
C ARG A 267 14.38 0.92 11.10
N ILE A 268 14.02 0.23 10.02
CA ILE A 268 14.38 -1.19 9.82
C ILE A 268 15.89 -1.33 9.69
N SER A 269 16.55 -0.45 8.93
CA SER A 269 18.01 -0.42 8.82
C SER A 269 18.68 -0.17 10.16
N ALA A 270 18.18 0.79 10.95
CA ALA A 270 18.70 1.07 12.30
C ALA A 270 18.57 -0.15 13.22
N ALA A 271 17.43 -0.83 13.21
CA ALA A 271 17.21 -2.05 13.97
C ALA A 271 18.17 -3.18 13.55
N TYR A 272 18.38 -3.35 12.25
CA TYR A 272 19.31 -4.35 11.73
C TYR A 272 20.76 -4.05 12.13
N GLU A 273 21.22 -2.80 11.96
CA GLU A 273 22.58 -2.41 12.34
C GLU A 273 22.81 -2.58 13.85
N LEU A 274 21.84 -2.20 14.69
CA LEU A 274 21.97 -2.35 16.14
C LEU A 274 21.91 -3.81 16.59
N TYR A 275 20.84 -4.50 16.17
CA TYR A 275 20.48 -5.79 16.79
C TYR A 275 21.12 -7.00 16.13
N VAL A 276 21.57 -6.87 14.87
CA VAL A 276 22.18 -7.97 14.12
C VAL A 276 23.69 -7.77 13.94
N ASN A 277 24.09 -6.53 13.60
CA ASN A 277 25.50 -6.21 13.36
C ASN A 277 26.23 -5.68 14.60
N GLY A 278 25.51 -5.19 15.63
CA GLY A 278 26.09 -4.56 16.81
C GLY A 278 26.73 -3.20 16.54
N ASP A 279 26.48 -2.60 15.35
CA ASP A 279 27.05 -1.30 14.96
C ASP A 279 26.14 -0.15 15.42
N LYS A 280 26.39 0.33 16.65
CA LYS A 280 25.69 1.49 17.23
C LYS A 280 25.86 2.76 16.40
N SER A 281 27.02 2.95 15.77
CA SER A 281 27.30 4.15 14.98
C SER A 281 26.49 4.16 13.67
N ALA A 282 26.38 3.01 13.00
CA ALA A 282 25.54 2.86 11.83
C ALA A 282 24.06 3.02 12.21
N ALA A 283 23.61 2.39 13.29
CA ALA A 283 22.23 2.52 13.79
C ALA A 283 21.87 3.99 14.09
N LEU A 284 22.74 4.75 14.75
CA LEU A 284 22.53 6.18 15.04
C LEU A 284 22.42 7.02 13.76
N ARG A 285 23.20 6.74 12.72
CA ARG A 285 23.05 7.45 11.42
C ARG A 285 21.67 7.23 10.81
N GLU A 286 21.20 5.99 10.81
CA GLU A 286 19.87 5.65 10.29
C GLU A 286 18.76 6.27 11.14
N LEU A 287 18.86 6.25 12.48
CA LEU A 287 17.90 6.90 13.39
C LEU A 287 17.80 8.40 13.14
N ASN A 288 18.93 9.10 12.97
CA ASN A 288 18.92 10.54 12.72
C ASN A 288 18.25 10.87 11.36
N ALA A 289 18.49 10.07 10.34
CA ALA A 289 17.82 10.22 9.04
C ALA A 289 16.31 9.97 9.15
N ALA A 290 15.89 8.97 9.94
CA ALA A 290 14.49 8.67 10.20
C ALA A 290 13.77 9.79 10.96
N GLU A 291 14.39 10.35 12.00
CA GLU A 291 13.80 11.42 12.83
C GLU A 291 13.50 12.68 12.01
N GLN A 292 14.41 13.08 11.12
CA GLN A 292 14.18 14.21 10.22
C GLN A 292 12.92 14.02 9.35
N LYS A 293 12.66 12.77 8.92
CA LYS A 293 11.46 12.44 8.14
C LYS A 293 10.21 12.33 9.00
N ALA A 294 10.35 11.91 10.27
CA ALA A 294 9.22 11.71 11.19
C ALA A 294 8.55 13.02 11.64
N GLU A 295 9.26 14.14 11.63
CA GLU A 295 8.74 15.44 12.10
C GLU A 295 7.48 15.88 11.32
N ASN A 296 7.50 15.70 10.01
CA ASN A 296 6.44 16.15 9.10
C ASN A 296 5.72 14.98 8.39
N TYR A 297 5.71 13.80 9.00
CA TYR A 297 5.12 12.63 8.35
C TYR A 297 3.62 12.84 8.15
N TYR A 298 3.17 12.71 6.91
CA TYR A 298 1.83 13.12 6.48
C TYR A 298 0.70 12.22 7.02
N ILE A 299 0.98 10.95 7.37
CA ILE A 299 0.07 10.05 8.10
C ILE A 299 0.38 10.17 9.59
N LYS A 300 -0.38 11.00 10.29
CA LYS A 300 -0.07 11.41 11.66
C LYS A 300 0.08 10.25 12.64
N GLY A 301 -0.79 9.25 12.55
CA GLY A 301 -0.75 8.07 13.42
C GLY A 301 0.47 7.20 13.18
N LEU A 302 0.81 6.94 11.90
CA LEU A 302 2.05 6.24 11.57
C LEU A 302 3.28 7.03 11.99
N GLY A 303 3.29 8.36 11.84
CA GLY A 303 4.38 9.19 12.32
C GLY A 303 4.58 9.11 13.85
N LYS A 304 3.48 9.01 14.63
CA LYS A 304 3.55 8.78 16.08
C LYS A 304 4.09 7.37 16.39
N TYR A 305 3.55 6.35 15.71
CA TYR A 305 3.98 4.97 15.85
C TYR A 305 5.46 4.81 15.53
N GLU A 306 5.92 5.31 14.41
CA GLU A 306 7.34 5.26 14.01
C GLU A 306 8.24 5.98 15.02
N ARG A 307 7.88 7.18 15.51
CA ARG A 307 8.66 7.87 16.57
C ARG A 307 8.78 7.05 17.85
N LYS A 308 7.71 6.34 18.25
CA LYS A 308 7.74 5.43 19.39
C LYS A 308 8.75 4.30 19.18
N LEU A 309 8.77 3.70 17.97
CA LEU A 309 9.69 2.62 17.64
C LEU A 309 11.15 3.11 17.54
N LEU A 310 11.37 4.29 16.93
CA LEU A 310 12.70 4.93 16.88
C LEU A 310 13.23 5.26 18.29
N GLY A 311 12.34 5.76 19.16
CA GLY A 311 12.66 6.02 20.57
C GLY A 311 13.13 4.77 21.29
N SER A 312 12.43 3.64 21.12
CA SER A 312 12.82 2.36 21.71
C SER A 312 14.21 1.89 21.25
N ILE A 313 14.51 1.98 19.94
CA ILE A 313 15.84 1.63 19.43
C ILE A 313 16.92 2.57 20.02
N ARG A 314 16.63 3.87 20.13
CA ARG A 314 17.56 4.86 20.71
C ARG A 314 17.83 4.61 22.19
N ASP A 315 16.81 4.22 22.95
CA ASP A 315 16.96 3.90 24.37
C ASP A 315 17.77 2.61 24.57
N ASP A 316 17.59 1.62 23.71
CA ASP A 316 18.41 0.40 23.71
C ASP A 316 19.90 0.71 23.44
N ILE A 317 20.21 1.72 22.60
CA ILE A 317 21.61 2.18 22.39
C ILE A 317 22.20 2.81 23.66
N LYS A 318 21.39 3.62 24.40
CA LYS A 318 21.85 4.34 25.60
C LYS A 318 22.06 3.44 26.81
N THR A 319 21.20 2.42 26.96
CA THR A 319 21.21 1.55 28.13
C THR A 319 22.33 0.51 28.13
N ASP A 320 23.26 0.57 27.13
CA ASP A 320 24.35 -0.41 27.00
C ASP A 320 23.86 -1.84 27.18
N PHE A 321 22.78 -2.17 26.47
CA PHE A 321 22.27 -3.54 26.47
C PHE A 321 23.36 -4.43 25.89
N TYR A 322 24.28 -4.88 26.80
CA TYR A 322 25.38 -5.78 26.45
C TYR A 322 24.77 -7.06 25.87
N TYR A 323 25.07 -7.27 24.62
CA TYR A 323 24.96 -8.57 23.99
C TYR A 323 25.98 -9.50 24.71
N GLU A 324 25.55 -10.27 25.70
CA GLU A 324 26.23 -11.50 26.04
C GLU A 324 25.83 -12.51 24.93
N PRO A 325 26.77 -12.91 24.07
CA PRO A 325 26.53 -14.07 23.21
C PRO A 325 26.35 -15.24 24.17
N SER A 326 25.15 -15.85 24.16
CA SER A 326 24.92 -17.11 24.82
C SER A 326 26.01 -18.10 24.39
N ARG A 327 26.98 -18.32 25.26
CA ARG A 327 27.91 -19.45 25.16
C ARG A 327 27.06 -20.72 25.26
N GLN A 328 26.80 -21.34 24.13
CA GLN A 328 26.60 -22.79 24.03
C GLN A 328 27.35 -23.31 22.81
#